data_2b91b0de4d5e8710bfaca2c7da435448
#
_entry.id   2b91b0de4d5e8710bfaca2c7da435448
#
_cell.length_a   1.000
_cell.length_b   1.000
_cell.length_c   1.000
_cell.angle_alpha   90.00
_cell.angle_beta   90.00
_cell.angle_gamma   90.00
#
_symmetry.space_group_name_H-M   'P 1'
#
loop_
_entity.id
_entity.type
_entity.pdbx_description
1 polymer ?
#
loop_
_entity_poly.entity_id
_entity_poly.type
_entity_poly.pdbx_seq_one_letter_code
_entity_poly.pdbx_strand_id
1 'polypeptide(L)'
;MSNNIEKIKIFYHDLIKVSKLTKTKNKKLKIFMLAIILNLMVFFDITIIIYFANFFSSSSEYDNTLINFFLERNYFLPIFVLLRFTSIYFEKIITTNLQIDIERNLRVYLVEEVFDRGNVSVSDAYYYVNTLCAQVGGFYSTLAAFFGSIIQILAFTAYLLFTNFETVVIFSLGSVLLFVPTLYLTKQGRKFAHIAYEYGQEISSDVEKILDNLFLIKILGEVKNEINKFNQSLNGFYKARINDIKVGTISALMPNFFTLFFLSILLVFFDFVKFLTFCFLFWLILIL
;
A
#
# COMPACT_ATOMS: atom_id res chain seq x y z
N MET A 1 0.02 4.50 -27.49
CA MET A 1 -1.08 3.85 -26.74
C MET A 1 -1.00 2.31 -26.76
N SER A 2 -0.63 1.66 -27.85
CA SER A 2 -0.49 0.18 -27.95
C SER A 2 0.46 -0.44 -26.94
N ASN A 3 1.61 0.18 -26.69
CA ASN A 3 2.65 -0.32 -25.76
C ASN A 3 2.18 -0.40 -24.27
N ASN A 4 1.23 0.43 -23.85
CA ASN A 4 0.72 0.39 -22.48
C ASN A 4 -0.34 -0.72 -22.28
N ILE A 5 -1.14 -1.01 -23.31
CA ILE A 5 -2.13 -2.10 -23.27
C ILE A 5 -1.43 -3.45 -23.24
N GLU A 6 -0.33 -3.59 -23.99
CA GLU A 6 0.48 -4.81 -24.02
C GLU A 6 1.15 -5.06 -22.66
N LYS A 7 1.70 -4.04 -22.03
CA LYS A 7 2.24 -4.12 -20.65
C LYS A 7 1.19 -4.53 -19.61
N ILE A 8 -0.04 -4.01 -19.72
CA ILE A 8 -1.14 -4.39 -18.84
C ILE A 8 -1.55 -5.86 -19.06
N LYS A 9 -1.56 -6.35 -20.30
CA LYS A 9 -1.82 -7.75 -20.62
C LYS A 9 -0.76 -8.68 -20.03
N ILE A 10 0.51 -8.34 -20.20
CA ILE A 10 1.65 -9.12 -19.64
C ILE A 10 1.52 -9.15 -18.11
N PHE A 11 1.34 -8.00 -17.47
CA PHE A 11 1.16 -7.91 -16.03
C PHE A 11 -0.01 -8.77 -15.51
N TYR A 12 -1.16 -8.72 -16.19
CA TYR A 12 -2.32 -9.54 -15.84
C TYR A 12 -2.05 -11.05 -16.00
N HIS A 13 -1.37 -11.43 -17.08
CA HIS A 13 -0.96 -12.81 -17.31
C HIS A 13 -0.02 -13.32 -16.23
N ASP A 14 0.99 -12.55 -15.88
CA ASP A 14 1.97 -12.88 -14.83
C ASP A 14 1.29 -12.98 -13.46
N LEU A 15 0.36 -12.08 -13.16
CA LEU A 15 -0.43 -12.11 -11.92
C LEU A 15 -1.27 -13.38 -11.80
N ILE A 16 -1.90 -13.82 -12.89
CA ILE A 16 -2.65 -15.09 -12.94
C ILE A 16 -1.71 -16.28 -12.75
N LYS A 17 -0.55 -16.28 -13.43
CA LYS A 17 0.44 -17.34 -13.34
C LYS A 17 0.96 -17.49 -11.91
N VAL A 18 1.41 -16.40 -11.29
CA VAL A 18 1.84 -16.38 -9.88
C VAL A 18 0.68 -16.79 -8.96
N SER A 19 -0.54 -16.33 -9.22
CA SER A 19 -1.72 -16.71 -8.46
C SER A 19 -2.02 -18.21 -8.51
N LYS A 20 -1.72 -18.90 -9.62
CA LYS A 20 -1.83 -20.36 -9.73
C LYS A 20 -0.72 -21.07 -8.95
N LEU A 21 0.51 -20.58 -9.02
CA LEU A 21 1.67 -21.14 -8.32
C LEU A 21 1.53 -21.07 -6.79
N THR A 22 0.92 -20.00 -6.28
CA THR A 22 0.76 -19.82 -4.83
C THR A 22 -0.16 -20.84 -4.15
N LYS A 23 -1.00 -21.58 -4.87
CA LYS A 23 -1.91 -22.64 -4.38
C LYS A 23 -2.56 -22.35 -3.00
N THR A 24 -2.83 -21.09 -2.67
CA THR A 24 -3.30 -20.69 -1.35
C THR A 24 -4.71 -21.23 -1.10
N LYS A 25 -4.87 -22.05 -0.06
CA LYS A 25 -6.18 -22.57 0.35
C LYS A 25 -7.09 -21.40 0.75
N ASN A 26 -8.36 -21.50 0.36
CA ASN A 26 -9.39 -20.52 0.70
C ASN A 26 -9.09 -19.06 0.26
N LYS A 27 -8.19 -18.84 -0.69
CA LYS A 27 -7.82 -17.51 -1.19
C LYS A 27 -9.04 -16.69 -1.62
N LYS A 28 -9.98 -17.33 -2.35
CA LYS A 28 -11.22 -16.66 -2.79
C LYS A 28 -12.09 -16.23 -1.61
N LEU A 29 -12.21 -17.09 -0.60
CA LEU A 29 -12.96 -16.76 0.63
C LEU A 29 -12.31 -15.62 1.39
N LYS A 30 -10.97 -15.61 1.54
CA LYS A 30 -10.24 -14.52 2.21
C LYS A 30 -10.43 -13.19 1.48
N ILE A 31 -10.34 -13.17 0.15
CA ILE A 31 -10.58 -11.98 -0.67
C ILE A 31 -12.03 -11.51 -0.55
N PHE A 32 -12.99 -12.43 -0.54
CA PHE A 32 -14.40 -12.10 -0.36
C PHE A 32 -14.69 -11.52 1.02
N MET A 33 -14.17 -12.14 2.09
CA MET A 33 -14.25 -11.59 3.45
C MET A 33 -13.62 -10.21 3.55
N LEU A 34 -12.45 -10.01 2.93
CA LEU A 34 -11.79 -8.70 2.88
C LEU A 34 -12.69 -7.66 2.22
N ALA A 35 -13.32 -7.99 1.09
CA ALA A 35 -14.24 -7.08 0.41
C ALA A 35 -15.45 -6.71 1.29
N ILE A 36 -16.01 -7.66 2.04
CA ILE A 36 -17.10 -7.38 2.98
C ILE A 36 -16.64 -6.43 4.09
N ILE A 37 -15.49 -6.71 4.71
CA ILE A 37 -14.96 -5.87 5.81
C ILE A 37 -14.68 -4.46 5.32
N LEU A 38 -14.10 -4.30 4.13
CA LEU A 38 -13.83 -2.99 3.53
C LEU A 38 -15.13 -2.20 3.29
N ASN A 39 -16.20 -2.85 2.79
CA ASN A 39 -17.49 -2.21 2.63
C ASN A 39 -18.13 -1.81 3.97
N LEU A 40 -17.98 -2.66 5.01
CA LEU A 40 -18.43 -2.33 6.36
C LEU A 40 -17.67 -1.13 6.96
N MET A 41 -16.36 -1.05 6.74
CA MET A 41 -15.54 0.09 7.16
C MET A 41 -16.05 1.40 6.55
N VAL A 42 -16.27 1.40 5.22
CA VAL A 42 -16.84 2.57 4.52
C VAL A 42 -18.19 2.98 5.08
N PHE A 43 -19.06 2.01 5.36
CA PHE A 43 -20.35 2.28 5.95
C PHE A 43 -20.23 2.94 7.35
N PHE A 44 -19.35 2.42 8.20
CA PHE A 44 -19.10 3.04 9.51
C PHE A 44 -18.51 4.44 9.40
N ASP A 45 -17.57 4.66 8.48
CA ASP A 45 -16.95 5.97 8.25
C ASP A 45 -18.01 7.00 7.81
N ILE A 46 -18.85 6.67 6.83
CA ILE A 46 -19.94 7.55 6.38
C ILE A 46 -20.91 7.84 7.54
N THR A 47 -21.26 6.83 8.32
CA THR A 47 -22.18 7.00 9.46
C THR A 47 -21.59 7.94 10.51
N ILE A 48 -20.32 7.76 10.87
CA ILE A 48 -19.60 8.64 11.81
C ILE A 48 -19.56 10.08 11.28
N ILE A 49 -19.28 10.27 9.99
CA ILE A 49 -19.29 11.60 9.36
C ILE A 49 -20.65 12.27 9.48
N ILE A 50 -21.74 11.54 9.19
CA ILE A 50 -23.11 12.07 9.28
C ILE A 50 -23.42 12.48 10.72
N TYR A 51 -23.02 11.70 11.73
CA TYR A 51 -23.17 12.07 13.14
C TYR A 51 -22.48 13.40 13.47
N PHE A 52 -21.23 13.55 13.07
CA PHE A 52 -20.49 14.78 13.34
C PHE A 52 -21.04 15.97 12.54
N ALA A 53 -21.44 15.77 11.29
CA ALA A 53 -22.06 16.81 10.48
C ALA A 53 -23.34 17.34 11.14
N ASN A 54 -24.21 16.46 11.64
CA ASN A 54 -25.43 16.85 12.36
C ASN A 54 -25.16 17.53 13.70
N PHE A 55 -24.12 17.10 14.42
CA PHE A 55 -23.76 17.73 15.70
C PHE A 55 -23.34 19.19 15.52
N PHE A 56 -22.67 19.51 14.40
CA PHE A 56 -22.20 20.86 14.10
C PHE A 56 -23.21 21.72 13.32
N SER A 57 -24.11 21.10 12.54
CA SER A 57 -25.17 21.80 11.80
C SER A 57 -26.52 21.57 12.49
N SER A 58 -26.95 22.53 13.28
CA SER A 58 -28.22 22.47 14.05
C SER A 58 -29.53 22.39 13.21
N SER A 59 -29.47 22.02 11.92
CA SER A 59 -30.62 22.22 11.00
C SER A 59 -30.79 21.23 9.85
N SER A 60 -30.29 20.00 9.92
CA SER A 60 -30.59 19.04 8.86
C SER A 60 -31.58 17.96 9.33
N GLU A 61 -32.87 18.18 9.13
CA GLU A 61 -33.84 17.10 9.07
C GLU A 61 -33.58 16.28 7.81
N TYR A 62 -33.12 15.05 7.98
CA TYR A 62 -33.03 14.09 6.89
C TYR A 62 -34.40 13.44 6.71
N ASP A 63 -34.87 13.39 5.47
CA ASP A 63 -36.13 12.73 5.10
C ASP A 63 -36.19 11.22 5.38
N ASN A 64 -35.10 10.64 5.83
CA ASN A 64 -34.95 9.18 5.99
C ASN A 64 -35.11 8.77 7.46
N THR A 65 -36.23 8.13 7.78
CA THR A 65 -36.64 7.69 9.13
C THR A 65 -35.59 6.80 9.83
N LEU A 66 -34.83 5.98 9.08
CA LEU A 66 -33.78 5.13 9.63
C LEU A 66 -32.55 5.95 10.06
N ILE A 67 -32.15 6.93 9.25
CA ILE A 67 -31.03 7.81 9.57
C ILE A 67 -31.35 8.64 10.80
N ASN A 68 -32.56 9.22 10.88
CA ASN A 68 -33.02 9.99 12.04
C ASN A 68 -33.06 9.16 13.33
N PHE A 69 -33.48 7.90 13.26
CA PHE A 69 -33.47 7.00 14.40
C PHE A 69 -32.07 6.80 15.01
N PHE A 70 -31.04 6.68 14.16
CA PHE A 70 -29.66 6.55 14.64
C PHE A 70 -29.13 7.90 15.14
N LEU A 71 -29.41 9.00 14.45
CA LEU A 71 -28.88 10.33 14.75
C LEU A 71 -29.47 10.93 16.06
N GLU A 72 -30.70 10.62 16.43
CA GLU A 72 -31.30 11.07 17.68
C GLU A 72 -30.65 10.45 18.93
N ARG A 73 -29.85 9.36 18.75
CA ARG A 73 -29.31 8.58 19.86
C ARG A 73 -27.80 8.59 19.89
N ASN A 74 -27.20 9.63 20.45
CA ASN A 74 -25.76 9.85 20.52
C ASN A 74 -24.94 8.69 21.11
N TYR A 75 -25.54 7.78 21.87
CA TYR A 75 -24.85 6.61 22.43
C TYR A 75 -24.45 5.54 21.37
N PHE A 76 -24.98 5.59 20.16
CA PHE A 76 -24.55 4.70 19.09
C PHE A 76 -23.19 5.08 18.51
N LEU A 77 -22.78 6.34 18.59
CA LEU A 77 -21.51 6.80 18.04
C LEU A 77 -20.29 6.02 18.58
N PRO A 78 -20.13 5.83 19.91
CA PRO A 78 -19.02 5.02 20.43
C PRO A 78 -19.05 3.57 19.92
N ILE A 79 -20.25 3.00 19.71
CA ILE A 79 -20.41 1.64 19.20
C ILE A 79 -19.92 1.56 17.75
N PHE A 80 -20.28 2.52 16.89
CA PHE A 80 -19.80 2.56 15.50
C PHE A 80 -18.30 2.75 15.44
N VAL A 81 -17.71 3.58 16.30
CA VAL A 81 -16.26 3.76 16.41
C VAL A 81 -15.58 2.44 16.79
N LEU A 82 -16.11 1.71 17.79
CA LEU A 82 -15.57 0.41 18.19
C LEU A 82 -15.68 -0.63 17.06
N LEU A 83 -16.81 -0.68 16.37
CA LEU A 83 -17.02 -1.59 15.23
C LEU A 83 -16.06 -1.26 14.08
N ARG A 84 -15.82 0.02 13.81
CA ARG A 84 -14.83 0.46 12.83
C ARG A 84 -13.42 -0.05 13.17
N PHE A 85 -12.94 0.20 14.39
CA PHE A 85 -11.61 -0.26 14.81
C PHE A 85 -11.49 -1.78 14.79
N THR A 86 -12.55 -2.48 15.18
CA THR A 86 -12.60 -3.95 15.08
C THR A 86 -12.50 -4.42 13.63
N SER A 87 -13.15 -3.74 12.70
CA SER A 87 -13.08 -4.04 11.27
C SER A 87 -11.67 -3.81 10.70
N ILE A 88 -10.99 -2.72 11.08
CA ILE A 88 -9.59 -2.45 10.71
C ILE A 88 -8.67 -3.57 11.22
N TYR A 89 -8.87 -4.03 12.44
CA TYR A 89 -8.09 -5.12 13.02
C TYR A 89 -8.26 -6.43 12.22
N PHE A 90 -9.49 -6.81 11.87
CA PHE A 90 -9.75 -8.00 11.08
C PHE A 90 -9.24 -7.87 9.65
N GLU A 91 -9.37 -6.71 9.00
CA GLU A 91 -8.79 -6.43 7.69
C GLU A 91 -7.28 -6.68 7.72
N LYS A 92 -6.58 -6.12 8.71
CA LYS A 92 -5.13 -6.26 8.86
C LYS A 92 -4.71 -7.73 9.06
N ILE A 93 -5.44 -8.47 9.90
CA ILE A 93 -5.17 -9.90 10.13
C ILE A 93 -5.37 -10.71 8.84
N ILE A 94 -6.48 -10.52 8.13
CA ILE A 94 -6.77 -11.28 6.91
C ILE A 94 -5.73 -10.97 5.83
N THR A 95 -5.35 -9.71 5.67
CA THR A 95 -4.35 -9.26 4.69
C THR A 95 -2.98 -9.84 5.02
N THR A 96 -2.56 -9.79 6.30
CA THR A 96 -1.28 -10.38 6.75
C THR A 96 -1.26 -11.89 6.59
N ASN A 97 -2.34 -12.58 6.95
CA ASN A 97 -2.45 -14.03 6.75
C ASN A 97 -2.40 -14.41 5.27
N LEU A 98 -3.00 -13.60 4.39
CA LEU A 98 -2.91 -13.80 2.95
C LEU A 98 -1.47 -13.66 2.45
N GLN A 99 -0.76 -12.63 2.92
CA GLN A 99 0.65 -12.39 2.61
C GLN A 99 1.52 -13.58 3.02
N ILE A 100 1.39 -14.03 4.28
CA ILE A 100 2.18 -15.13 4.84
C ILE A 100 1.91 -16.43 4.09
N ASP A 101 0.65 -16.74 3.77
CA ASP A 101 0.29 -17.94 3.01
C ASP A 101 0.89 -17.94 1.61
N ILE A 102 0.89 -16.80 0.93
CA ILE A 102 1.48 -16.64 -0.39
C ILE A 102 2.99 -16.83 -0.33
N GLU A 103 3.63 -16.16 0.60
CA GLU A 103 5.09 -16.25 0.83
C GLU A 103 5.51 -17.69 1.11
N ARG A 104 4.82 -18.37 2.03
CA ARG A 104 5.08 -19.77 2.37
C ARG A 104 4.99 -20.70 1.15
N ASN A 105 3.91 -20.58 0.39
CA ASN A 105 3.68 -21.47 -0.75
C ASN A 105 4.68 -21.21 -1.89
N LEU A 106 5.08 -19.95 -2.10
CA LEU A 106 6.12 -19.62 -3.05
C LEU A 106 7.48 -20.14 -2.62
N ARG A 107 7.82 -20.08 -1.34
CA ARG A 107 9.08 -20.65 -0.82
C ARG A 107 9.15 -22.15 -1.09
N VAL A 108 8.07 -22.87 -0.79
CA VAL A 108 8.02 -24.32 -1.06
C VAL A 108 8.19 -24.59 -2.56
N TYR A 109 7.43 -23.89 -3.42
CA TYR A 109 7.52 -24.04 -4.86
C TYR A 109 8.93 -23.75 -5.40
N LEU A 110 9.57 -22.68 -4.94
CA LEU A 110 10.92 -22.32 -5.41
C LEU A 110 11.98 -23.30 -4.95
N VAL A 111 11.85 -23.86 -3.75
CA VAL A 111 12.75 -24.93 -3.28
C VAL A 111 12.58 -26.18 -4.16
N GLU A 112 11.33 -26.60 -4.46
CA GLU A 112 11.07 -27.71 -5.39
C GLU A 112 11.70 -27.43 -6.76
N GLU A 113 11.52 -26.22 -7.32
CA GLU A 113 12.08 -25.81 -8.61
C GLU A 113 13.62 -25.84 -8.61
N VAL A 114 14.27 -25.42 -7.50
CA VAL A 114 15.73 -25.48 -7.37
C VAL A 114 16.23 -26.93 -7.40
N PHE A 115 15.53 -27.87 -6.73
CA PHE A 115 15.86 -29.28 -6.80
C PHE A 115 15.67 -29.88 -8.20
N ASP A 116 14.59 -29.50 -8.90
CA ASP A 116 14.30 -30.00 -10.23
C ASP A 116 15.30 -29.51 -11.29
N ARG A 117 15.76 -28.28 -11.18
CA ARG A 117 16.73 -27.70 -12.14
C ARG A 117 18.16 -28.14 -11.88
N GLY A 118 18.56 -28.35 -10.63
CA GLY A 118 19.86 -28.86 -10.23
C GLY A 118 21.08 -27.99 -10.57
N ASN A 119 20.89 -26.85 -11.22
CA ASN A 119 21.99 -25.99 -11.74
C ASN A 119 21.75 -24.51 -11.38
N VAL A 120 21.37 -24.24 -10.15
CA VAL A 120 21.17 -22.88 -9.61
C VAL A 120 22.26 -22.59 -8.58
N SER A 121 22.87 -21.39 -8.63
CA SER A 121 23.84 -21.00 -7.60
C SER A 121 23.17 -20.91 -6.21
N VAL A 122 23.92 -21.20 -5.16
CA VAL A 122 23.42 -21.18 -3.79
C VAL A 122 22.94 -19.77 -3.42
N SER A 123 23.66 -18.73 -3.85
CA SER A 123 23.29 -17.35 -3.57
C SER A 123 22.00 -16.94 -4.27
N ASP A 124 21.80 -17.34 -5.52
CA ASP A 124 20.58 -17.06 -6.26
C ASP A 124 19.40 -17.78 -5.65
N ALA A 125 19.55 -19.07 -5.30
CA ALA A 125 18.53 -19.85 -4.64
C ALA A 125 18.10 -19.20 -3.29
N TYR A 126 19.10 -18.81 -2.48
CA TYR A 126 18.85 -18.15 -1.20
C TYR A 126 18.15 -16.80 -1.38
N TYR A 127 18.57 -16.00 -2.35
CA TYR A 127 17.96 -14.70 -2.65
C TYR A 127 16.51 -14.86 -3.11
N TYR A 128 16.24 -15.80 -4.02
CA TYR A 128 14.87 -16.05 -4.51
C TYR A 128 13.95 -16.54 -3.40
N VAL A 129 14.39 -17.50 -2.59
CA VAL A 129 13.57 -18.09 -1.54
C VAL A 129 13.31 -17.11 -0.40
N ASN A 130 14.29 -16.33 0.03
CA ASN A 130 14.15 -15.45 1.20
C ASN A 130 13.68 -14.04 0.83
N THR A 131 14.26 -13.42 -0.19
CA THR A 131 14.00 -12.02 -0.50
C THR A 131 12.83 -11.84 -1.47
N LEU A 132 12.85 -12.56 -2.59
CA LEU A 132 11.80 -12.39 -3.61
C LEU A 132 10.44 -12.91 -3.13
N CYS A 133 10.40 -14.03 -2.41
CA CYS A 133 9.13 -14.53 -1.86
C CYS A 133 8.47 -13.54 -0.93
N ALA A 134 9.23 -12.89 -0.06
CA ALA A 134 8.73 -11.86 0.84
C ALA A 134 8.22 -10.62 0.07
N GLN A 135 8.94 -10.20 -0.98
CA GLN A 135 8.51 -9.09 -1.82
C GLN A 135 7.21 -9.40 -2.57
N VAL A 136 7.07 -10.60 -3.12
CA VAL A 136 5.83 -11.03 -3.80
C VAL A 136 4.66 -11.11 -2.82
N GLY A 137 4.87 -11.66 -1.62
CA GLY A 137 3.86 -11.66 -0.55
C GLY A 137 3.41 -10.24 -0.18
N GLY A 138 4.38 -9.33 0.02
CA GLY A 138 4.12 -7.91 0.27
C GLY A 138 3.37 -7.21 -0.87
N PHE A 139 3.68 -7.54 -2.13
CA PHE A 139 2.96 -7.03 -3.29
C PHE A 139 1.47 -7.40 -3.25
N TYR A 140 1.11 -8.64 -2.90
CA TYR A 140 -0.29 -9.04 -2.79
C TYR A 140 -1.02 -8.32 -1.64
N SER A 141 -0.35 -8.08 -0.51
CA SER A 141 -0.88 -7.27 0.59
C SER A 141 -1.18 -5.84 0.14
N THR A 142 -0.22 -5.21 -0.56
CA THR A 142 -0.38 -3.85 -1.11
C THR A 142 -1.48 -3.78 -2.17
N LEU A 143 -1.60 -4.80 -3.01
CA LEU A 143 -2.65 -4.89 -4.03
C LEU A 143 -4.04 -5.01 -3.38
N ALA A 144 -4.17 -5.78 -2.30
CA ALA A 144 -5.41 -5.87 -1.55
C ALA A 144 -5.80 -4.51 -0.92
N ALA A 145 -4.84 -3.81 -0.31
CA ALA A 145 -5.05 -2.46 0.24
C ALA A 145 -5.44 -1.46 -0.86
N PHE A 146 -4.83 -1.53 -2.04
CA PHE A 146 -5.15 -0.68 -3.18
C PHE A 146 -6.60 -0.85 -3.65
N PHE A 147 -7.09 -2.09 -3.77
CA PHE A 147 -8.49 -2.34 -4.09
C PHE A 147 -9.45 -1.80 -3.01
N GLY A 148 -9.08 -1.92 -1.74
CA GLY A 148 -9.83 -1.33 -0.64
C GLY A 148 -9.95 0.18 -0.77
N SER A 149 -8.82 0.86 -1.00
CA SER A 149 -8.80 2.31 -1.18
C SER A 149 -9.63 2.78 -2.38
N ILE A 150 -9.65 2.03 -3.48
CA ILE A 150 -10.53 2.35 -4.63
C ILE A 150 -12.01 2.30 -4.22
N ILE A 151 -12.43 1.25 -3.52
CA ILE A 151 -13.83 1.12 -3.06
C ILE A 151 -14.20 2.28 -2.14
N GLN A 152 -13.31 2.65 -1.21
CA GLN A 152 -13.51 3.79 -0.32
C GLN A 152 -13.66 5.10 -1.09
N ILE A 153 -12.75 5.38 -2.02
CA ILE A 153 -12.82 6.60 -2.85
C ILE A 153 -14.13 6.65 -3.63
N LEU A 154 -14.54 5.55 -4.24
CA LEU A 154 -15.82 5.50 -4.98
C LEU A 154 -17.02 5.76 -4.09
N ALA A 155 -17.07 5.16 -2.89
CA ALA A 155 -18.16 5.34 -1.96
C ALA A 155 -18.23 6.77 -1.41
N PHE A 156 -17.09 7.35 -1.02
CA PHE A 156 -17.04 8.75 -0.55
C PHE A 156 -17.37 9.73 -1.68
N THR A 157 -16.87 9.50 -2.90
CA THR A 157 -17.22 10.34 -4.05
C THR A 157 -18.71 10.27 -4.35
N ALA A 158 -19.31 9.09 -4.32
CA ALA A 158 -20.74 8.92 -4.49
C ALA A 158 -21.53 9.70 -3.41
N TYR A 159 -21.15 9.53 -2.14
CA TYR A 159 -21.77 10.28 -1.04
C TYR A 159 -21.67 11.79 -1.23
N LEU A 160 -20.50 12.32 -1.59
CA LEU A 160 -20.29 13.75 -1.81
C LEU A 160 -21.06 14.28 -3.03
N LEU A 161 -21.20 13.49 -4.10
CA LEU A 161 -22.01 13.87 -5.25
C LEU A 161 -23.48 14.12 -4.89
N PHE A 162 -24.02 13.34 -3.94
CA PHE A 162 -25.39 13.51 -3.45
C PHE A 162 -25.54 14.66 -2.46
N THR A 163 -24.50 14.98 -1.69
CA THR A 163 -24.57 15.99 -0.63
C THR A 163 -24.05 17.36 -1.06
N ASN A 164 -22.95 17.41 -1.78
CA ASN A 164 -22.32 18.67 -2.19
C ASN A 164 -21.46 18.52 -3.47
N PHE A 165 -22.06 18.77 -4.61
CA PHE A 165 -21.40 18.66 -5.91
C PHE A 165 -20.18 19.61 -6.06
N GLU A 166 -20.24 20.82 -5.50
CA GLU A 166 -19.14 21.79 -5.59
C GLU A 166 -17.85 21.23 -4.95
N THR A 167 -18.00 20.54 -3.82
CA THR A 167 -16.87 19.88 -3.13
C THR A 167 -16.21 18.83 -4.02
N VAL A 168 -16.98 18.06 -4.76
CA VAL A 168 -16.44 17.03 -5.68
C VAL A 168 -15.63 17.66 -6.81
N VAL A 169 -16.07 18.80 -7.36
CA VAL A 169 -15.34 19.52 -8.41
C VAL A 169 -14.00 20.02 -7.88
N ILE A 170 -13.96 20.63 -6.69
CA ILE A 170 -12.72 21.11 -6.06
C ILE A 170 -11.76 19.95 -5.77
N PHE A 171 -12.28 18.85 -5.23
CA PHE A 171 -11.50 17.66 -4.94
C PHE A 171 -10.92 17.03 -6.21
N SER A 172 -11.69 16.94 -7.29
CA SER A 172 -11.22 16.39 -8.57
C SER A 172 -10.11 17.24 -9.18
N LEU A 173 -10.21 18.57 -9.13
CA LEU A 173 -9.14 19.48 -9.55
C LEU A 173 -7.86 19.29 -8.72
N GLY A 174 -7.99 19.20 -7.40
CA GLY A 174 -6.88 18.90 -6.50
C GLY A 174 -6.20 17.57 -6.82
N SER A 175 -6.98 16.54 -7.11
CA SER A 175 -6.47 15.20 -7.47
C SER A 175 -5.69 15.21 -8.78
N VAL A 176 -6.13 15.98 -9.79
CA VAL A 176 -5.41 16.15 -11.07
C VAL A 176 -4.07 16.84 -10.85
N LEU A 177 -4.02 17.87 -10.00
CA LEU A 177 -2.78 18.56 -9.65
C LEU A 177 -1.77 17.64 -8.93
N LEU A 178 -2.25 16.72 -8.09
CA LEU A 178 -1.42 15.73 -7.40
C LEU A 178 -0.87 14.64 -8.34
N PHE A 179 -1.57 14.35 -9.42
CA PHE A 179 -1.24 13.26 -10.32
C PHE A 179 0.15 13.43 -10.97
N VAL A 180 0.48 14.65 -11.42
CA VAL A 180 1.75 14.94 -12.11
C VAL A 180 2.99 14.71 -11.22
N PRO A 181 3.09 15.31 -10.02
CA PRO A 181 4.24 15.07 -9.14
C PRO A 181 4.32 13.62 -8.67
N THR A 182 3.17 12.96 -8.44
CA THR A 182 3.14 11.54 -8.04
C THR A 182 3.71 10.63 -9.13
N LEU A 183 3.40 10.85 -10.40
CA LEU A 183 4.00 10.10 -11.51
C LEU A 183 5.51 10.26 -11.58
N TYR A 184 6.00 11.49 -11.39
CA TYR A 184 7.45 11.77 -11.39
C TYR A 184 8.16 11.03 -10.24
N LEU A 185 7.63 11.14 -9.01
CA LEU A 185 8.18 10.46 -7.84
C LEU A 185 8.15 8.94 -7.99
N THR A 186 7.06 8.39 -8.49
CA THR A 186 6.94 6.94 -8.76
C THR A 186 8.01 6.46 -9.73
N LYS A 187 8.30 7.24 -10.79
CA LYS A 187 9.37 6.91 -11.75
C LYS A 187 10.75 6.91 -11.11
N GLN A 188 11.02 7.89 -10.25
CA GLN A 188 12.29 7.96 -9.50
C GLN A 188 12.41 6.81 -8.48
N GLY A 189 11.35 6.51 -7.73
CA GLY A 189 11.33 5.40 -6.79
C GLY A 189 11.61 4.05 -7.47
N ARG A 190 10.98 3.77 -8.61
CA ARG A 190 11.27 2.55 -9.40
C ARG A 190 12.73 2.44 -9.82
N LYS A 191 13.36 3.56 -10.21
CA LYS A 191 14.78 3.58 -10.58
C LYS A 191 15.65 3.18 -9.38
N PHE A 192 15.43 3.78 -8.21
CA PHE A 192 16.23 3.48 -7.02
C PHE A 192 15.96 2.06 -6.49
N ALA A 193 14.72 1.60 -6.55
CA ALA A 193 14.37 0.22 -6.20
C ALA A 193 15.08 -0.80 -7.10
N HIS A 194 15.17 -0.53 -8.41
CA HIS A 194 15.90 -1.39 -9.35
C HIS A 194 17.40 -1.43 -9.05
N ILE A 195 18.02 -0.28 -8.82
CA ILE A 195 19.43 -0.18 -8.44
C ILE A 195 19.70 -0.93 -7.11
N ALA A 196 18.80 -0.77 -6.12
CA ALA A 196 18.92 -1.51 -4.87
C ALA A 196 18.77 -3.02 -5.05
N TYR A 197 17.94 -3.46 -6.01
CA TYR A 197 17.81 -4.87 -6.37
C TYR A 197 19.10 -5.43 -6.95
N GLU A 198 19.72 -4.71 -7.92
CA GLU A 198 20.99 -5.12 -8.56
C GLU A 198 22.12 -5.26 -7.53
N TYR A 199 22.31 -4.26 -6.65
CA TYR A 199 23.28 -4.36 -5.55
C TYR A 199 22.95 -5.47 -4.55
N GLY A 200 21.65 -5.74 -4.32
CA GLY A 200 21.24 -6.86 -3.45
C GLY A 200 21.67 -8.22 -3.99
N GLN A 201 21.59 -8.42 -5.32
CA GLN A 201 22.13 -9.63 -5.96
C GLN A 201 23.65 -9.69 -5.90
N GLU A 202 24.34 -8.58 -6.14
CA GLU A 202 25.81 -8.49 -6.06
C GLU A 202 26.31 -8.86 -4.65
N ILE A 203 25.67 -8.31 -3.60
CA ILE A 203 25.99 -8.65 -2.19
C ILE A 203 25.82 -10.14 -1.93
N SER A 204 24.74 -10.76 -2.42
CA SER A 204 24.50 -12.20 -2.25
C SER A 204 25.60 -13.02 -2.92
N SER A 205 26.02 -12.64 -4.15
CA SER A 205 27.13 -13.26 -4.87
C SER A 205 28.48 -13.06 -4.17
N ASP A 206 28.73 -11.87 -3.61
CA ASP A 206 29.98 -11.60 -2.87
C ASP A 206 30.05 -12.43 -1.59
N VAL A 207 28.94 -12.62 -0.87
CA VAL A 207 28.87 -13.49 0.32
C VAL A 207 29.16 -14.95 -0.08
N GLU A 208 28.56 -15.47 -1.16
CA GLU A 208 28.83 -16.82 -1.68
C GLU A 208 30.31 -17.00 -1.98
N LYS A 209 30.91 -16.10 -2.75
CA LYS A 209 32.35 -16.14 -3.09
C LYS A 209 33.25 -16.14 -1.84
N ILE A 210 32.93 -15.30 -0.86
CA ILE A 210 33.68 -15.23 0.41
C ILE A 210 33.56 -16.55 1.19
N LEU A 211 32.37 -17.14 1.26
CA LEU A 211 32.14 -18.40 1.96
C LEU A 211 32.83 -19.57 1.26
N ASP A 212 32.73 -19.68 -0.05
CA ASP A 212 33.35 -20.74 -0.85
C ASP A 212 34.88 -20.70 -0.77
N ASN A 213 35.47 -19.51 -0.67
CA ASN A 213 36.90 -19.31 -0.63
C ASN A 213 37.45 -18.93 0.76
N LEU A 214 36.67 -19.10 1.82
CA LEU A 214 36.97 -18.62 3.18
C LEU A 214 38.36 -19.06 3.66
N PHE A 215 38.72 -20.34 3.43
CA PHE A 215 39.99 -20.89 3.81
C PHE A 215 41.17 -20.30 3.03
N LEU A 216 41.01 -20.16 1.74
CA LEU A 216 41.99 -19.53 0.83
C LEU A 216 42.22 -18.07 1.18
N ILE A 217 41.16 -17.30 1.41
CA ILE A 217 41.24 -15.88 1.79
C ILE A 217 42.00 -15.68 3.07
N LYS A 218 41.78 -16.60 4.07
CA LYS A 218 42.52 -16.58 5.35
C LYS A 218 43.99 -16.93 5.19
N ILE A 219 44.34 -17.97 4.42
CA ILE A 219 45.73 -18.39 4.21
C ILE A 219 46.50 -17.30 3.45
N LEU A 220 45.87 -16.67 2.44
CA LEU A 220 46.51 -15.63 1.66
C LEU A 220 46.56 -14.27 2.37
N GLY A 221 45.97 -14.14 3.54
CA GLY A 221 45.90 -12.88 4.30
C GLY A 221 45.06 -11.77 3.66
N GLU A 222 44.21 -12.13 2.65
CA GLU A 222 43.41 -11.18 1.86
C GLU A 222 42.09 -10.75 2.52
N VAL A 223 41.86 -11.15 3.79
CA VAL A 223 40.59 -10.85 4.51
C VAL A 223 40.22 -9.37 4.48
N LYS A 224 41.20 -8.49 4.67
CA LYS A 224 40.95 -7.04 4.71
C LYS A 224 40.54 -6.50 3.35
N ASN A 225 41.11 -7.01 2.27
CA ASN A 225 40.78 -6.60 0.92
C ASN A 225 39.38 -7.06 0.50
N GLU A 226 39.01 -8.30 0.83
CA GLU A 226 37.67 -8.82 0.56
C GLU A 226 36.59 -8.09 1.39
N ILE A 227 36.84 -7.77 2.66
CA ILE A 227 35.95 -6.93 3.47
C ILE A 227 35.80 -5.53 2.85
N ASN A 228 36.87 -4.93 2.34
CA ASN A 228 36.78 -3.62 1.70
C ASN A 228 35.95 -3.64 0.42
N LYS A 229 36.08 -4.65 -0.44
CA LYS A 229 35.24 -4.84 -1.63
C LYS A 229 33.78 -5.01 -1.25
N PHE A 230 33.49 -5.88 -0.32
CA PHE A 230 32.15 -6.11 0.19
C PHE A 230 31.51 -4.84 0.77
N ASN A 231 32.28 -4.02 1.51
CA ASN A 231 31.81 -2.73 2.00
C ASN A 231 31.48 -1.73 0.87
N GLN A 232 32.15 -1.81 -0.27
CA GLN A 232 31.83 -0.96 -1.43
C GLN A 232 30.47 -1.35 -2.00
N SER A 233 30.20 -2.64 -2.22
CA SER A 233 28.90 -3.16 -2.66
C SER A 233 27.79 -2.81 -1.66
N LEU A 234 28.03 -2.96 -0.34
CA LEU A 234 27.12 -2.55 0.73
C LEU A 234 26.81 -1.04 0.69
N ASN A 235 27.81 -0.20 0.54
CA ASN A 235 27.62 1.25 0.47
C ASN A 235 26.77 1.65 -0.74
N GLY A 236 26.97 0.99 -1.89
CA GLY A 236 26.13 1.16 -3.07
C GLY A 236 24.66 0.82 -2.79
N PHE A 237 24.42 -0.33 -2.20
CA PHE A 237 23.10 -0.80 -1.80
C PHE A 237 22.40 0.18 -0.85
N TYR A 238 23.06 0.52 0.26
CA TYR A 238 22.46 1.41 1.26
C TYR A 238 22.18 2.80 0.71
N LYS A 239 23.05 3.34 -0.15
CA LYS A 239 22.82 4.63 -0.82
C LYS A 239 21.59 4.57 -1.72
N ALA A 240 21.44 3.51 -2.50
CA ALA A 240 20.26 3.29 -3.35
C ALA A 240 18.98 3.12 -2.49
N ARG A 241 19.07 2.34 -1.41
CA ARG A 241 17.96 2.08 -0.50
C ARG A 241 17.51 3.33 0.26
N ILE A 242 18.44 4.16 0.72
CA ILE A 242 18.13 5.45 1.36
C ILE A 242 17.42 6.38 0.37
N ASN A 243 17.87 6.44 -0.89
CA ASN A 243 17.23 7.26 -1.89
C ASN A 243 15.81 6.75 -2.25
N ASP A 244 15.61 5.43 -2.32
CA ASP A 244 14.29 4.80 -2.48
C ASP A 244 13.35 5.20 -1.32
N ILE A 245 13.82 5.07 -0.08
CA ILE A 245 13.06 5.47 1.12
C ILE A 245 12.74 6.98 1.10
N LYS A 246 13.70 7.84 0.76
CA LYS A 246 13.46 9.29 0.66
C LYS A 246 12.35 9.61 -0.35
N VAL A 247 12.41 9.03 -1.53
CA VAL A 247 11.40 9.24 -2.57
C VAL A 247 10.05 8.66 -2.13
N GLY A 248 10.04 7.48 -1.53
CA GLY A 248 8.84 6.85 -0.96
C GLY A 248 8.20 7.71 0.14
N THR A 249 9.00 8.25 1.05
CA THR A 249 8.53 9.14 2.13
C THR A 249 7.93 10.43 1.58
N ILE A 250 8.61 11.08 0.62
CA ILE A 250 8.06 12.29 -0.04
C ILE A 250 6.74 11.94 -0.74
N SER A 251 6.70 10.83 -1.47
CA SER A 251 5.49 10.38 -2.16
C SER A 251 4.32 10.12 -1.20
N ALA A 252 4.59 9.57 -0.02
CA ALA A 252 3.58 9.32 1.01
C ALA A 252 3.10 10.61 1.71
N LEU A 253 3.98 11.60 1.88
CA LEU A 253 3.65 12.88 2.54
C LEU A 253 2.98 13.89 1.58
N MET A 254 3.21 13.77 0.28
CA MET A 254 2.67 14.69 -0.73
C MET A 254 1.14 14.85 -0.66
N PRO A 255 0.32 13.80 -0.62
CA PRO A 255 -1.13 13.96 -0.52
C PRO A 255 -1.53 14.76 0.72
N ASN A 256 -0.94 14.47 1.88
CA ASN A 256 -1.22 15.17 3.13
C ASN A 256 -0.86 16.65 3.06
N PHE A 257 0.31 16.96 2.51
CA PHE A 257 0.76 18.33 2.32
C PHE A 257 -0.20 19.12 1.41
N PHE A 258 -0.52 18.58 0.23
CA PHE A 258 -1.43 19.27 -0.69
C PHE A 258 -2.83 19.41 -0.11
N THR A 259 -3.29 18.43 0.63
CA THR A 259 -4.58 18.48 1.32
C THR A 259 -4.65 19.65 2.28
N LEU A 260 -3.67 19.75 3.20
CA LEU A 260 -3.60 20.84 4.17
C LEU A 260 -3.42 22.19 3.47
N PHE A 261 -2.65 22.23 2.40
CA PHE A 261 -2.45 23.43 1.59
C PHE A 261 -3.76 23.89 0.92
N PHE A 262 -4.50 23.00 0.27
CA PHE A 262 -5.81 23.33 -0.32
C PHE A 262 -6.83 23.71 0.75
N LEU A 263 -6.85 23.01 1.88
CA LEU A 263 -7.70 23.38 3.01
C LEU A 263 -7.41 24.78 3.53
N SER A 264 -6.13 25.15 3.66
CA SER A 264 -5.76 26.49 4.08
C SER A 264 -6.17 27.57 3.08
N ILE A 265 -6.08 27.28 1.77
CA ILE A 265 -6.58 28.20 0.73
C ILE A 265 -8.11 28.34 0.82
N LEU A 266 -8.83 27.24 0.98
CA LEU A 266 -10.29 27.27 1.13
C LEU A 266 -10.73 28.04 2.37
N LEU A 267 -9.99 27.92 3.49
CA LEU A 267 -10.24 28.69 4.72
C LEU A 267 -10.18 30.21 4.49
N VAL A 268 -9.27 30.64 3.64
CA VAL A 268 -9.10 32.07 3.33
C VAL A 268 -10.22 32.61 2.43
N PHE A 269 -10.77 31.75 1.57
CA PHE A 269 -11.73 32.18 0.50
C PHE A 269 -13.19 31.80 0.76
N PHE A 270 -13.51 30.91 1.70
CA PHE A 270 -14.86 30.43 1.96
C PHE A 270 -15.31 30.61 3.41
N ASP A 271 -16.62 30.84 3.63
CA ASP A 271 -17.24 30.99 4.96
C ASP A 271 -16.97 29.77 5.86
N PHE A 272 -16.63 30.07 7.11
CA PHE A 272 -16.16 29.15 8.14
C PHE A 272 -17.09 27.93 8.38
N VAL A 273 -18.38 28.01 8.19
CA VAL A 273 -19.35 26.93 8.46
C VAL A 273 -19.30 25.83 7.38
N LYS A 274 -19.17 26.20 6.12
CA LYS A 274 -18.98 25.25 5.01
C LYS A 274 -17.60 24.56 5.06
N PHE A 275 -16.64 25.25 5.65
CA PHE A 275 -15.26 24.76 5.83
C PHE A 275 -15.16 23.67 6.89
N LEU A 276 -15.86 23.73 8.00
CA LEU A 276 -15.76 22.75 9.10
C LEU A 276 -16.23 21.36 8.67
N THR A 277 -17.32 21.28 7.91
CA THR A 277 -17.82 20.03 7.34
C THR A 277 -16.84 19.45 6.32
N PHE A 278 -16.18 20.30 5.53
CA PHE A 278 -15.19 19.90 4.55
C PHE A 278 -13.89 19.40 5.22
N CYS A 279 -13.38 20.10 6.24
CA CYS A 279 -12.20 19.70 7.01
C CYS A 279 -12.36 18.34 7.66
N PHE A 280 -13.54 18.06 8.21
CA PHE A 280 -13.80 16.80 8.87
C PHE A 280 -13.84 15.63 7.87
N LEU A 281 -14.49 15.80 6.74
CA LEU A 281 -14.51 14.83 5.63
C LEU A 281 -13.10 14.56 5.10
N PHE A 282 -12.31 15.60 4.94
CA PHE A 282 -10.95 15.50 4.42
C PHE A 282 -9.97 14.86 5.41
N TRP A 283 -10.11 15.17 6.71
CA TRP A 283 -9.32 14.55 7.77
C TRP A 283 -9.59 13.05 7.88
N LEU A 284 -10.83 12.64 7.66
CA LEU A 284 -11.22 11.22 7.66
C LEU A 284 -10.64 10.45 6.45
N ILE A 285 -10.59 11.09 5.27
CA ILE A 285 -9.94 10.53 4.06
C ILE A 285 -8.42 10.40 4.27
N LEU A 286 -7.82 11.24 5.09
CA LEU A 286 -6.39 11.26 5.40
C LEU A 286 -5.97 10.19 6.41
N ILE A 287 -6.86 9.79 7.31
CA ILE A 287 -6.63 8.73 8.29
C ILE A 287 -6.83 7.33 7.66
N LEU A 288 -7.54 7.27 6.54
CA LEU A 288 -7.71 6.07 5.71
C LEU A 288 -6.56 5.91 4.73
#